data_2b5859e868132b1ab4a9eeb4f3a5613f
#
_entry.id   2b5859e868132b1ab4a9eeb4f3a5613f
#
_cell.length_a   1.000
_cell.length_b   1.000
_cell.length_c   1.000
_cell.angle_alpha   90.00
_cell.angle_beta   90.00
_cell.angle_gamma   90.00
#
_symmetry.space_group_name_H-M   'P 1'
#
loop_
_entity.id
_entity.type
_entity.pdbx_description
1 polymer ?
#
loop_
_entity_poly.entity_id
_entity_poly.type
_entity_poly.pdbx_seq_one_letter_code
_entity_poly.pdbx_strand_id
1 'polypeptide(L)'
;NIGRLDYNRWNYRAGVNANISKWMKASLQVSGNYGETNKPKNVKGGGSDGDFESLMLHVPYVPDQVNGYYIFHSGMENITNPSDQQKYNFAAVQNASDNVENQNQNFSLNGSLEYDFGWSKYLRGLKVKASYSKNISTGKTNTIGTKIDVYRLISRGGSGGHLYVGDEIE
;
A
#
# COMPACT_ATOMS: atom_id res chain seq x y z
N ASN A 1 9.07 11.77 2.10
CA ASN A 1 7.74 11.23 2.36
C ASN A 1 6.90 12.30 3.02
N ILE A 2 5.80 12.64 2.38
CA ILE A 2 4.78 13.49 2.96
C ILE A 2 3.79 12.53 3.62
N GLY A 3 3.80 12.52 4.97
CA GLY A 3 2.87 11.72 5.73
C GLY A 3 3.37 10.37 6.21
N ARG A 4 2.46 9.61 6.80
CA ARG A 4 2.68 8.32 7.47
C ARG A 4 2.56 7.18 6.47
N LEU A 5 3.62 6.95 5.69
CA LEU A 5 3.73 5.85 4.75
C LEU A 5 4.97 5.03 5.06
N ASP A 6 4.78 3.80 5.46
CA ASP A 6 5.84 2.83 5.71
C ASP A 6 5.80 1.73 4.65
N TYR A 7 6.94 1.42 4.09
CA TYR A 7 7.10 0.35 3.13
C TYR A 7 8.30 -0.51 3.49
N ASN A 8 8.05 -1.79 3.71
CA ASN A 8 9.07 -2.80 3.96
C ASN A 8 9.00 -3.88 2.90
N ARG A 9 10.16 -4.30 2.38
CA ARG A 9 10.24 -5.40 1.42
C ARG A 9 11.43 -6.30 1.71
N TRP A 10 11.15 -7.60 1.75
CA TRP A 10 12.14 -8.65 1.90
C TRP A 10 12.14 -9.54 0.66
N ASN A 11 13.32 -9.83 0.13
CA ASN A 11 13.50 -10.78 -0.96
C ASN A 11 14.41 -11.89 -0.48
N TYR A 12 14.05 -13.12 -0.81
CA TYR A 12 14.86 -14.28 -0.49
C TYR A 12 15.01 -15.20 -1.71
N ARG A 13 16.15 -15.83 -1.80
CA ARG A 13 16.44 -16.84 -2.81
C ARG A 13 17.39 -17.87 -2.23
N ALA A 14 17.04 -19.14 -2.39
CA ALA A 14 17.90 -20.27 -2.06
C ALA A 14 17.84 -21.29 -3.19
N GLY A 15 18.93 -22.01 -3.41
CA GLY A 15 18.98 -23.05 -4.43
C GLY A 15 19.99 -24.10 -4.06
N VAL A 16 19.64 -25.34 -4.36
CA VAL A 16 20.49 -26.51 -4.19
C VAL A 16 20.54 -27.29 -5.49
N ASN A 17 21.75 -27.61 -5.93
CA ASN A 17 22.01 -28.52 -7.02
C ASN A 17 22.75 -29.73 -6.47
N ALA A 18 22.19 -30.91 -6.65
CA ALA A 18 22.72 -32.14 -6.14
C ALA A 18 22.95 -33.14 -7.28
N ASN A 19 24.14 -33.71 -7.30
CA ASN A 19 24.44 -34.87 -8.14
C ASN A 19 24.12 -36.13 -7.30
N ILE A 20 22.92 -36.70 -7.49
CA ILE A 20 22.48 -37.87 -6.72
C ILE A 20 23.27 -39.12 -7.12
N SER A 21 23.58 -39.20 -8.39
CA SER A 21 24.43 -40.26 -8.91
C SER A 21 25.21 -39.76 -10.14
N LYS A 22 26.09 -40.63 -10.74
CA LYS A 22 26.77 -40.34 -12.00
C LYS A 22 25.81 -40.00 -13.15
N TRP A 23 24.57 -40.45 -13.06
CA TRP A 23 23.54 -40.37 -14.10
C TRP A 23 22.36 -39.50 -13.74
N MET A 24 22.28 -39.03 -12.50
CA MET A 24 21.11 -38.31 -12.01
C MET A 24 21.49 -37.01 -11.30
N LYS A 25 20.91 -35.90 -11.77
CA LYS A 25 21.08 -34.57 -11.19
C LYS A 25 19.73 -34.06 -10.77
N ALA A 26 19.66 -33.46 -9.60
CA ALA A 26 18.48 -32.76 -9.12
C ALA A 26 18.82 -31.30 -8.82
N SER A 27 17.91 -30.41 -9.12
CA SER A 27 18.00 -29.01 -8.69
C SER A 27 16.70 -28.59 -8.03
N LEU A 28 16.83 -27.81 -6.96
CA LEU A 28 15.73 -27.21 -6.26
C LEU A 28 16.06 -25.73 -6.06
N GLN A 29 15.15 -24.85 -6.47
CA GLN A 29 15.29 -23.41 -6.29
C GLN A 29 14.02 -22.87 -5.64
N VAL A 30 14.21 -22.14 -4.57
CA VAL A 30 13.16 -21.42 -3.85
C VAL A 30 13.46 -19.95 -3.90
N SER A 31 12.50 -19.14 -4.28
CA SER A 31 12.62 -17.69 -4.25
C SER A 31 11.29 -17.06 -3.90
N GLY A 32 11.36 -15.86 -3.35
CA GLY A 32 10.15 -15.12 -3.08
C GLY A 32 10.44 -13.72 -2.57
N ASN A 33 9.35 -13.00 -2.39
CA ASN A 33 9.36 -11.70 -1.76
C ASN A 33 8.17 -11.55 -0.81
N TYR A 34 8.37 -10.76 0.19
CA TYR A 34 7.35 -10.28 1.09
C TYR A 34 7.41 -8.75 1.09
N GLY A 35 6.31 -8.10 0.83
CA GLY A 35 6.16 -6.65 0.86
C GLY A 35 5.02 -6.25 1.78
N GLU A 36 5.27 -5.24 2.58
CA GLU A 36 4.29 -4.65 3.48
C GLU A 36 4.24 -3.15 3.26
N THR A 37 3.04 -2.63 3.08
CA THR A 37 2.78 -1.19 2.95
C THR A 37 1.77 -0.79 3.99
N ASN A 38 2.11 0.20 4.79
CA ASN A 38 1.26 0.75 5.81
C ASN A 38 0.98 2.23 5.51
N LYS A 39 -0.29 2.61 5.40
CA LYS A 39 -0.72 3.97 5.07
C LYS A 39 -2.02 4.34 5.79
N PRO A 40 -2.31 5.64 5.99
CA PRO A 40 -3.62 6.09 6.45
C PRO A 40 -4.74 5.63 5.51
N LYS A 41 -5.91 5.33 6.06
CA LYS A 41 -7.06 4.86 5.25
C LYS A 41 -7.67 5.97 4.40
N ASN A 42 -7.86 7.15 4.99
CA ASN A 42 -8.63 8.23 4.39
C ASN A 42 -7.77 9.15 3.50
N VAL A 43 -6.87 8.54 2.74
CA VAL A 43 -6.09 9.25 1.73
C VAL A 43 -6.98 9.63 0.58
N LYS A 44 -6.99 10.89 0.19
CA LYS A 44 -7.83 11.38 -0.91
C LYS A 44 -7.41 10.75 -2.25
N GLY A 45 -8.40 10.31 -3.03
CA GLY A 45 -8.22 9.97 -4.44
C GLY A 45 -7.54 8.64 -4.75
N GLY A 46 -7.40 7.72 -3.81
CA GLY A 46 -6.91 6.36 -4.08
C GLY A 46 -5.45 6.25 -4.57
N GLY A 47 -4.73 7.37 -4.62
CA GLY A 47 -3.33 7.44 -5.04
C GLY A 47 -2.54 8.46 -4.21
N SER A 48 -1.22 8.44 -4.35
CA SER A 48 -0.30 9.39 -3.72
C SER A 48 -0.56 10.84 -4.15
N ASP A 49 -1.21 11.04 -5.28
CA ASP A 49 -1.39 12.34 -5.90
C ASP A 49 -2.49 13.16 -5.21
N GLY A 50 -3.53 12.50 -4.69
CA GLY A 50 -4.63 13.18 -4.02
C GLY A 50 -4.24 13.91 -2.73
N ASP A 51 -3.32 13.35 -1.94
CA ASP A 51 -2.83 14.00 -0.73
C ASP A 51 -1.94 15.19 -1.06
N PHE A 52 -1.10 15.07 -2.09
CA PHE A 52 -0.26 16.15 -2.57
C PHE A 52 -1.11 17.29 -3.14
N GLU A 53 -2.10 16.96 -3.96
CA GLU A 53 -3.05 17.93 -4.49
C GLU A 53 -3.79 18.66 -3.37
N SER A 54 -4.25 17.93 -2.34
CA SER A 54 -4.91 18.51 -1.19
C SER A 54 -4.02 19.49 -0.42
N LEU A 55 -2.74 19.15 -0.29
CA LEU A 55 -1.76 20.01 0.36
C LEU A 55 -1.48 21.27 -0.46
N MET A 56 -1.40 21.15 -1.79
CA MET A 56 -1.18 22.29 -2.71
C MET A 56 -2.38 23.22 -2.80
N LEU A 57 -3.59 22.68 -2.66
CA LEU A 57 -4.83 23.45 -2.67
C LEU A 57 -5.20 24.01 -1.29
N HIS A 58 -4.36 23.75 -0.28
CA HIS A 58 -4.54 24.30 1.05
C HIS A 58 -4.48 25.84 1.01
N VAL A 59 -5.51 26.47 1.53
CA VAL A 59 -5.61 27.93 1.58
C VAL A 59 -4.86 28.44 2.82
N PRO A 60 -3.78 29.21 2.66
CA PRO A 60 -2.87 29.54 3.75
C PRO A 60 -3.48 30.38 4.89
N TYR A 61 -4.65 30.95 4.67
CA TYR A 61 -5.35 31.74 5.72
C TYR A 61 -6.38 30.90 6.51
N VAL A 62 -6.57 29.61 6.17
CA VAL A 62 -7.43 28.71 6.94
C VAL A 62 -6.53 27.80 7.79
N PRO A 63 -6.61 27.86 9.11
CA PRO A 63 -5.82 26.99 9.97
C PRO A 63 -6.29 25.55 9.89
N ASP A 64 -5.36 24.60 10.01
CA ASP A 64 -5.66 23.16 10.07
C ASP A 64 -6.50 22.78 11.29
N GLN A 65 -6.29 23.47 12.39
CA GLN A 65 -6.98 23.27 13.66
C GLN A 65 -7.34 24.58 14.35
N VAL A 66 -8.52 24.61 14.98
CA VAL A 66 -8.94 25.67 15.90
C VAL A 66 -9.46 25.01 17.16
N ASN A 67 -8.88 25.34 18.32
CA ASN A 67 -9.26 24.80 19.62
C ASN A 67 -9.29 23.25 19.68
N GLY A 68 -8.41 22.59 18.93
CA GLY A 68 -8.36 21.12 18.86
C GLY A 68 -9.29 20.47 17.84
N TYR A 69 -10.14 21.24 17.17
CA TYR A 69 -11.02 20.77 16.11
C TYR A 69 -10.36 20.91 14.75
N TYR A 70 -10.39 19.86 13.93
CA TYR A 70 -9.88 19.88 12.58
C TYR A 70 -10.83 20.64 11.64
N ILE A 71 -10.29 21.54 10.86
CA ILE A 71 -11.05 22.40 9.97
C ILE A 71 -10.93 21.90 8.53
N PHE A 72 -12.04 21.74 7.83
CA PHE A 72 -11.97 21.42 6.41
C PHE A 72 -11.69 22.67 5.57
N HIS A 73 -10.97 22.50 4.47
CA HIS A 73 -10.56 23.60 3.60
C HIS A 73 -11.63 23.87 2.54
N SER A 74 -12.23 25.05 2.58
CA SER A 74 -13.30 25.45 1.69
C SER A 74 -12.91 25.62 0.21
N GLY A 75 -11.60 25.75 -0.08
CA GLY A 75 -11.08 25.82 -1.45
C GLY A 75 -11.30 24.55 -2.30
N MET A 76 -11.76 23.48 -1.68
CA MET A 76 -12.12 22.21 -2.33
C MET A 76 -13.64 22.03 -2.50
N GLU A 77 -14.43 23.03 -2.19
CA GLU A 77 -15.87 22.98 -2.36
C GLU A 77 -16.22 22.93 -3.85
N ASN A 78 -17.01 21.93 -4.23
CA ASN A 78 -17.67 21.96 -5.51
C ASN A 78 -18.80 22.99 -5.43
N ILE A 79 -18.59 24.15 -6.05
CA ILE A 79 -19.55 25.27 -6.05
C ILE A 79 -20.88 24.86 -6.69
N THR A 80 -20.88 23.86 -7.59
CA THR A 80 -22.07 23.42 -8.32
C THR A 80 -22.97 22.50 -7.49
N ASN A 81 -22.40 21.79 -6.51
CA ASN A 81 -23.15 20.89 -5.63
C ASN A 81 -22.60 20.93 -4.20
N PRO A 82 -23.23 21.70 -3.30
CA PRO A 82 -22.75 21.84 -1.93
C PRO A 82 -22.71 20.53 -1.13
N SER A 83 -23.45 19.50 -1.55
CA SER A 83 -23.42 18.17 -0.93
C SER A 83 -22.15 17.38 -1.25
N ASP A 84 -21.44 17.74 -2.32
CA ASP A 84 -20.17 17.13 -2.75
C ASP A 84 -18.94 17.85 -2.17
N GLN A 85 -19.12 18.63 -1.13
CA GLN A 85 -18.03 19.29 -0.40
C GLN A 85 -17.01 18.24 0.03
N GLN A 86 -15.80 18.38 -0.43
CA GLN A 86 -14.72 17.47 -0.05
C GLN A 86 -14.29 17.81 1.38
N LYS A 87 -14.88 17.11 2.33
CA LYS A 87 -14.61 17.18 3.75
C LYS A 87 -13.26 16.54 4.04
N TYR A 88 -12.19 17.23 3.75
CA TYR A 88 -10.84 16.71 3.90
C TYR A 88 -9.96 17.67 4.69
N ASN A 89 -9.23 17.11 5.64
CA ASN A 89 -8.16 17.79 6.35
C ASN A 89 -6.95 16.87 6.44
N PHE A 90 -5.85 17.25 5.83
CA PHE A 90 -4.64 16.44 5.76
C PHE A 90 -4.08 16.11 7.15
N ALA A 91 -4.04 17.10 8.07
CA ALA A 91 -3.55 16.90 9.42
C ALA A 91 -4.43 15.91 10.21
N ALA A 92 -5.76 15.97 10.03
CA ALA A 92 -6.69 15.02 10.63
C ALA A 92 -6.42 13.59 10.16
N VAL A 93 -6.22 13.40 8.86
CA VAL A 93 -5.92 12.08 8.27
C VAL A 93 -4.59 11.54 8.78
N GLN A 94 -3.56 12.37 8.88
CA GLN A 94 -2.26 11.95 9.36
C GLN A 94 -2.23 11.62 10.86
N ASN A 95 -3.05 12.29 11.66
CA ASN A 95 -3.14 12.07 13.09
C ASN A 95 -4.21 11.03 13.49
N ALA A 96 -5.04 10.60 12.56
CA ALA A 96 -6.03 9.57 12.81
C ALA A 96 -5.36 8.21 13.12
N SER A 97 -6.05 7.39 13.92
CA SER A 97 -5.62 6.03 14.23
C SER A 97 -5.99 5.03 13.15
N ASP A 98 -6.55 5.49 12.04
CA ASP A 98 -6.91 4.65 10.92
C ASP A 98 -5.67 4.18 10.13
N ASN A 99 -5.79 2.99 9.55
CA ASN A 99 -4.68 2.35 8.89
C ASN A 99 -5.15 1.38 7.81
N VAL A 100 -4.41 1.35 6.71
CA VAL A 100 -4.49 0.31 5.69
C VAL A 100 -3.14 -0.36 5.56
N GLU A 101 -3.09 -1.60 5.95
CA GLU A 101 -1.94 -2.47 5.83
C GLU A 101 -2.14 -3.40 4.62
N ASN A 102 -1.30 -3.27 3.62
CA ASN A 102 -1.26 -4.14 2.46
C ASN A 102 -0.04 -5.05 2.54
N GLN A 103 -0.27 -6.34 2.61
CA GLN A 103 0.76 -7.37 2.60
C GLN A 103 0.70 -8.13 1.27
N ASN A 104 1.81 -8.21 0.57
CA ASN A 104 1.97 -8.98 -0.66
C ASN A 104 3.09 -9.99 -0.49
N GLN A 105 2.77 -11.26 -0.70
CA GLN A 105 3.73 -12.35 -0.63
C GLN A 105 3.73 -13.13 -1.93
N ASN A 106 4.90 -13.30 -2.51
CA ASN A 106 5.11 -14.17 -3.65
C ASN A 106 6.12 -15.24 -3.26
N PHE A 107 5.81 -16.46 -3.62
CA PHE A 107 6.65 -17.63 -3.40
C PHE A 107 6.75 -18.41 -4.70
N SER A 108 7.96 -18.75 -5.10
CA SER A 108 8.25 -19.55 -6.29
C SER A 108 9.13 -20.74 -5.91
N LEU A 109 8.67 -21.92 -6.25
CA LEU A 109 9.39 -23.17 -6.10
C LEU A 109 9.62 -23.76 -7.49
N ASN A 110 10.89 -23.99 -7.83
CA ASN A 110 11.29 -24.64 -9.07
C ASN A 110 12.15 -25.86 -8.75
N GLY A 111 11.71 -27.01 -9.21
CA GLY A 111 12.47 -28.26 -9.09
C GLY A 111 12.73 -28.85 -10.47
N SER A 112 13.87 -29.46 -10.65
CA SER A 112 14.14 -30.26 -11.84
C SER A 112 14.96 -31.49 -11.50
N LEU A 113 14.67 -32.57 -12.24
CA LEU A 113 15.37 -33.84 -12.19
C LEU A 113 15.83 -34.17 -13.60
N GLU A 114 17.11 -34.38 -13.77
CA GLU A 114 17.73 -34.79 -15.03
C GLU A 114 18.31 -36.18 -14.85
N TYR A 115 17.98 -37.06 -15.77
CA TYR A 115 18.50 -38.43 -15.84
C TYR A 115 19.19 -38.67 -17.16
N ASP A 116 20.43 -39.13 -17.11
CA ASP A 116 21.30 -39.47 -18.28
C ASP A 116 21.35 -40.99 -18.41
N PHE A 117 20.93 -41.50 -19.57
CA PHE A 117 20.97 -42.94 -19.89
C PHE A 117 22.31 -43.39 -20.46
N GLY A 118 23.37 -42.65 -20.25
CA GLY A 118 24.74 -42.96 -20.75
C GLY A 118 25.32 -44.30 -20.35
N TRP A 119 24.72 -44.96 -19.33
CA TRP A 119 25.10 -46.32 -18.93
C TRP A 119 24.56 -47.38 -19.89
N SER A 120 23.50 -47.11 -20.66
CA SER A 120 22.92 -48.07 -21.60
C SER A 120 23.56 -47.96 -22.99
N LYS A 121 23.96 -49.09 -23.55
CA LYS A 121 24.54 -49.14 -24.89
C LYS A 121 23.56 -48.63 -25.98
N TYR A 122 22.28 -48.83 -25.79
CA TYR A 122 21.21 -48.49 -26.76
C TYR A 122 20.66 -47.08 -26.59
N LEU A 123 20.74 -46.52 -25.39
CA LEU A 123 20.17 -45.20 -25.04
C LEU A 123 21.28 -44.17 -24.79
N ARG A 124 22.52 -44.47 -25.23
CA ARG A 124 23.66 -43.58 -25.05
C ARG A 124 23.41 -42.22 -25.68
N GLY A 125 23.46 -41.16 -24.84
CA GLY A 125 23.19 -39.80 -25.29
C GLY A 125 21.74 -39.34 -25.08
N LEU A 126 20.82 -40.22 -24.65
CA LEU A 126 19.50 -39.83 -24.26
C LEU A 126 19.53 -39.23 -22.83
N LYS A 127 19.01 -38.01 -22.70
CA LYS A 127 18.82 -37.35 -21.42
C LYS A 127 17.33 -36.98 -21.28
N VAL A 128 16.77 -37.29 -20.14
CA VAL A 128 15.40 -36.92 -19.80
C VAL A 128 15.41 -35.93 -18.65
N LYS A 129 14.72 -34.83 -18.83
CA LYS A 129 14.57 -33.79 -17.79
C LYS A 129 13.10 -33.63 -17.46
N ALA A 130 12.78 -33.83 -16.20
CA ALA A 130 11.49 -33.47 -15.63
C ALA A 130 11.65 -32.18 -14.81
N SER A 131 10.74 -31.25 -14.97
CA SER A 131 10.75 -30.01 -14.20
C SER A 131 9.37 -29.73 -13.63
N TYR A 132 9.35 -29.19 -12.43
CA TYR A 132 8.16 -28.74 -11.72
C TYR A 132 8.36 -27.30 -11.30
N SER A 133 7.34 -26.47 -11.56
CA SER A 133 7.34 -25.06 -11.14
C SER A 133 6.01 -24.75 -10.47
N LYS A 134 6.09 -24.12 -9.30
CA LYS A 134 4.91 -23.65 -8.57
C LYS A 134 5.14 -22.22 -8.11
N ASN A 135 4.22 -21.34 -8.50
CA ASN A 135 4.18 -19.96 -8.06
C ASN A 135 2.92 -19.73 -7.22
N ILE A 136 3.08 -19.14 -6.06
CA ILE A 136 2.01 -18.75 -5.16
C ILE A 136 2.13 -17.26 -4.92
N SER A 137 1.05 -16.53 -5.18
CA SER A 137 0.94 -15.11 -4.87
C SER A 137 -0.23 -14.92 -3.92
N THR A 138 0.03 -14.30 -2.79
CA THR A 138 -0.97 -14.02 -1.77
C THR A 138 -0.93 -12.54 -1.44
N GLY A 139 -2.09 -11.88 -1.50
CA GLY A 139 -2.29 -10.52 -1.05
C GLY A 139 -3.25 -10.50 0.12
N LYS A 140 -2.94 -9.71 1.13
CA LYS A 140 -3.81 -9.46 2.28
C LYS A 140 -3.89 -7.96 2.51
N THR A 141 -5.12 -7.45 2.66
CA THR A 141 -5.38 -6.06 3.02
C THR A 141 -6.14 -6.03 4.33
N ASN A 142 -5.55 -5.42 5.34
CA ASN A 142 -6.21 -5.13 6.60
C ASN A 142 -6.54 -3.64 6.62
N THR A 143 -7.79 -3.31 6.88
CA THR A 143 -8.24 -1.93 6.96
C THR A 143 -8.84 -1.70 8.33
N ILE A 144 -8.25 -0.78 9.10
CA ILE A 144 -8.80 -0.27 10.35
C ILE A 144 -9.25 1.14 10.03
N GLY A 145 -10.53 1.42 10.20
CA GLY A 145 -11.09 2.73 9.91
C GLY A 145 -11.73 3.34 11.13
N THR A 146 -11.43 4.62 11.35
CA THR A 146 -12.12 5.48 12.31
C THR A 146 -12.83 6.59 11.56
N LYS A 147 -13.92 7.09 12.15
CA LYS A 147 -14.56 8.30 11.66
C LYS A 147 -13.64 9.49 12.03
N ILE A 148 -13.40 10.37 11.07
CA ILE A 148 -12.65 11.61 11.27
C ILE A 148 -13.66 12.74 11.17
N ASP A 149 -13.86 13.44 12.27
CA ASP A 149 -14.78 14.59 12.32
C ASP A 149 -14.01 15.84 11.90
N VAL A 150 -14.53 16.53 10.90
CA VAL A 150 -14.00 17.81 10.42
C VAL A 150 -15.09 18.88 10.51
N TYR A 151 -14.67 20.09 10.82
CA TYR A 151 -15.58 21.17 11.16
C TYR A 151 -15.43 22.35 10.21
N ARG A 152 -16.49 23.07 10.01
CA ARG A 152 -16.48 24.29 9.23
C ARG A 152 -16.04 25.47 10.09
N LEU A 153 -15.15 26.29 9.55
CA LEU A 153 -14.79 27.55 10.16
C LEU A 153 -15.79 28.63 9.76
N ILE A 154 -16.39 29.28 10.73
CA ILE A 154 -17.38 30.37 10.51
C ILE A 154 -16.76 31.67 11.00
N SER A 155 -16.82 32.71 10.15
CA SER A 155 -16.48 34.08 10.56
C SER A 155 -17.72 34.77 11.09
N ARG A 156 -17.68 35.27 12.32
CA ARG A 156 -18.70 36.22 12.80
C ARG A 156 -18.55 37.52 12.02
N GLY A 157 -19.56 37.83 11.21
CA GLY A 157 -19.65 39.11 10.52
C GLY A 157 -19.68 40.28 11.51
N GLY A 158 -18.79 41.24 11.29
CA GLY A 158 -18.65 42.44 12.11
C GLY A 158 -17.18 42.81 12.31
N SER A 159 -16.90 44.02 12.78
CA SER A 159 -15.58 44.59 12.97
C SER A 159 -14.68 43.86 14.00
N GLY A 160 -15.12 42.77 14.57
CA GLY A 160 -14.41 42.00 15.60
C GLY A 160 -13.79 40.67 15.17
N GLY A 161 -13.95 40.24 13.94
CA GLY A 161 -13.16 39.15 13.30
C GLY A 161 -12.94 37.85 14.07
N HIS A 162 -13.82 37.45 14.98
CA HIS A 162 -13.64 36.19 15.70
C HIS A 162 -14.08 35.02 14.84
N LEU A 163 -13.09 34.11 14.59
CA LEU A 163 -13.35 32.82 13.97
C LEU A 163 -13.82 31.82 15.04
N TYR A 164 -14.83 31.06 14.77
CA TYR A 164 -15.28 29.96 15.62
C TYR A 164 -15.61 28.73 14.79
N VAL A 165 -15.56 27.59 15.44
CA VAL A 165 -15.89 26.32 14.81
C VAL A 165 -17.41 26.24 14.68
N GLY A 166 -17.88 25.96 13.48
CA GLY A 166 -19.29 25.75 13.20
C GLY A 166 -19.75 24.33 13.51
N ASP A 167 -20.92 23.99 12.98
CA ASP A 167 -21.47 22.66 13.14
C ASP A 167 -20.57 21.60 12.47
N GLU A 168 -20.57 20.41 13.05
CA GLU A 168 -19.91 19.26 12.48
C GLU A 168 -20.49 18.96 11.08
N ILE A 169 -19.62 18.67 10.15
CA ILE A 169 -19.99 18.30 8.79
C ILE A 169 -19.73 16.79 8.66
N GLU A 170 -20.79 16.02 8.54
CA GLU A 170 -20.73 14.57 8.33
C GLU A 170 -20.29 14.15 6.92
#